data_56bd8c2e6ad11dc874eb2ebbc56856a4
#
_entry.id   56bd8c2e6ad11dc874eb2ebbc56856a4
#
_cell.length_a   1.000
_cell.length_b   1.000
_cell.length_c   1.000
_cell.angle_alpha   90.00
_cell.angle_beta   90.00
_cell.angle_gamma   90.00
#
_symmetry.space_group_name_H-M   'P 1'
#
loop_
_entity.id
_entity.type
_entity.pdbx_description
1 polymer ?
#
loop_
_entity_poly.entity_id
_entity_poly.type
_entity_poly.pdbx_seq_one_letter_code
_entity_poly.pdbx_strand_id
1 'polypeptide(L)'
;MERRQRAGGRSGNTRRSSTKTIDQMPWKIPKMIDPPIEPLTDEGVLDIHNGAMRILEEIGIEFLNPEALKIMKRAGCKISEQNVKMDREFVMEMISFAPETFEITPRNHEHKVPLGGKNIAFLNV
;
A
#
# COMPACT_ATOMS: atom_id res chain seq x y z
N MET A 1 -55.22 -18.31 50.65
CA MET A 1 -55.01 -17.98 49.23
C MET A 1 -53.52 -18.23 48.89
N GLU A 2 -53.24 -19.42 48.46
CA GLU A 2 -51.83 -19.84 48.07
C GLU A 2 -51.50 -19.39 46.68
N ARG A 3 -50.38 -18.65 46.54
CA ARG A 3 -49.82 -18.24 45.26
C ARG A 3 -49.04 -19.41 44.65
N ARG A 4 -49.56 -20.00 43.58
CA ARG A 4 -48.85 -20.97 42.73
C ARG A 4 -47.62 -20.30 42.10
N GLN A 5 -46.44 -20.79 42.44
CA GLN A 5 -45.19 -20.51 41.74
C GLN A 5 -45.22 -21.22 40.39
N ARG A 6 -45.07 -20.43 39.28
CA ARG A 6 -44.85 -20.97 37.94
C ARG A 6 -43.38 -21.34 37.79
N ALA A 7 -43.07 -22.60 37.93
CA ALA A 7 -41.82 -23.17 37.43
C ALA A 7 -41.94 -23.35 35.93
N GLY A 8 -41.08 -22.71 35.16
CA GLY A 8 -41.11 -22.79 33.70
C GLY A 8 -40.00 -21.99 33.05
N GLY A 9 -38.79 -22.06 33.57
CA GLY A 9 -37.60 -21.61 32.85
C GLY A 9 -37.32 -22.61 31.74
N ARG A 10 -37.65 -22.24 30.49
CA ARG A 10 -37.08 -22.93 29.30
C ARG A 10 -35.58 -22.71 29.30
N SER A 11 -34.84 -23.67 29.85
CA SER A 11 -33.40 -23.83 29.58
C SER A 11 -33.26 -24.09 28.10
N GLY A 12 -33.10 -23.01 27.32
CA GLY A 12 -32.69 -23.07 25.96
C GLY A 12 -31.28 -23.59 25.92
N ASN A 13 -31.16 -24.92 25.76
CA ASN A 13 -29.90 -25.56 25.41
C ASN A 13 -29.52 -25.07 24.00
N THR A 14 -28.97 -23.87 23.91
CA THR A 14 -28.28 -23.40 22.73
C THR A 14 -27.06 -24.31 22.58
N ARG A 15 -27.27 -25.43 21.86
CA ARG A 15 -26.15 -26.12 21.24
C ARG A 15 -25.44 -25.07 20.39
N ARG A 16 -24.44 -24.41 20.98
CA ARG A 16 -23.41 -23.75 20.23
C ARG A 16 -22.85 -24.81 19.31
N SER A 17 -23.31 -24.79 18.06
CA SER A 17 -22.64 -25.47 16.97
C SER A 17 -21.18 -25.08 17.12
N SER A 18 -20.35 -26.02 17.54
CA SER A 18 -18.92 -25.87 17.44
C SER A 18 -18.64 -25.82 15.95
N THR A 19 -18.73 -24.65 15.36
CA THR A 19 -18.14 -24.40 14.07
C THR A 19 -16.71 -24.87 14.23
N LYS A 20 -16.40 -26.01 13.63
CA LYS A 20 -15.02 -26.48 13.56
C LYS A 20 -14.22 -25.33 12.99
N THR A 21 -13.48 -24.66 13.83
CA THR A 21 -12.53 -23.64 13.40
C THR A 21 -11.60 -24.33 12.44
N ILE A 22 -11.56 -23.84 11.20
CA ILE A 22 -10.58 -24.32 10.23
C ILE A 22 -9.21 -24.05 10.83
N ASP A 23 -8.38 -25.09 10.92
CA ASP A 23 -7.01 -24.96 11.40
C ASP A 23 -6.28 -23.93 10.53
N GLN A 24 -5.93 -22.81 11.14
CA GLN A 24 -5.19 -21.76 10.46
C GLN A 24 -3.73 -22.18 10.35
N MET A 25 -3.17 -22.06 9.15
CA MET A 25 -1.73 -22.23 8.98
C MET A 25 -0.99 -21.15 9.78
N PRO A 26 0.21 -21.47 10.30
CA PRO A 26 1.02 -20.47 10.99
C PRO A 26 1.30 -19.30 10.06
N TRP A 27 1.25 -18.08 10.62
CA TRP A 27 1.53 -16.88 9.87
C TRP A 27 2.95 -16.93 9.28
N LYS A 28 3.06 -16.64 8.01
CA LYS A 28 4.34 -16.54 7.29
C LYS A 28 4.21 -15.58 6.11
N ILE A 29 5.32 -15.01 5.72
CA ILE A 29 5.41 -14.17 4.53
C ILE A 29 5.75 -15.07 3.34
N PRO A 30 4.88 -15.14 2.33
CA PRO A 30 5.21 -15.86 1.11
C PRO A 30 6.32 -15.14 0.35
N LYS A 31 7.14 -15.92 -0.32
CA LYS A 31 8.21 -15.41 -1.19
C LYS A 31 7.95 -15.86 -2.62
N MET A 32 8.22 -14.97 -3.55
CA MET A 32 8.24 -15.30 -4.98
C MET A 32 9.42 -16.22 -5.25
N ILE A 33 9.14 -17.41 -5.77
CA ILE A 33 10.17 -18.40 -6.11
C ILE A 33 10.57 -18.23 -7.58
N ASP A 34 9.57 -18.02 -8.43
CA ASP A 34 9.77 -17.83 -9.86
C ASP A 34 10.21 -16.41 -10.19
N PRO A 35 10.96 -16.20 -11.27
CA PRO A 35 11.24 -14.86 -11.76
C PRO A 35 9.94 -14.16 -12.17
N PRO A 36 9.84 -12.83 -12.02
CA PRO A 36 8.68 -12.09 -12.49
C PRO A 36 8.52 -12.22 -14.02
N ILE A 37 7.27 -12.19 -14.47
CA ILE A 37 7.00 -12.13 -15.91
C ILE A 37 7.24 -10.69 -16.35
N GLU A 38 8.20 -10.50 -17.25
CA GLU A 38 8.58 -9.21 -17.81
C GLU A 38 8.09 -9.10 -19.26
N PRO A 39 6.89 -8.53 -19.49
CA PRO A 39 6.30 -8.47 -20.83
C PRO A 39 6.95 -7.42 -21.74
N LEU A 40 7.74 -6.51 -21.17
CA LEU A 40 8.44 -5.45 -21.91
C LEU A 40 9.93 -5.76 -21.99
N THR A 41 10.54 -5.31 -23.08
CA THR A 41 12.00 -5.28 -23.20
C THR A 41 12.59 -4.15 -22.37
N ASP A 42 13.87 -4.22 -22.03
CA ASP A 42 14.59 -3.15 -21.31
C ASP A 42 14.49 -1.81 -22.06
N GLU A 43 14.57 -1.85 -23.40
CA GLU A 43 14.39 -0.65 -24.25
C GLU A 43 12.98 -0.08 -24.09
N GLY A 44 11.95 -0.93 -24.09
CA GLY A 44 10.55 -0.50 -23.89
C GLY A 44 10.33 0.15 -22.53
N VAL A 45 10.97 -0.36 -21.48
CA VAL A 45 10.94 0.25 -20.14
C VAL A 45 11.64 1.62 -20.14
N LEU A 46 12.80 1.71 -20.78
CA LEU A 46 13.54 2.98 -20.94
C LEU A 46 12.75 4.02 -21.73
N ASP A 47 12.04 3.63 -22.77
CA ASP A 47 11.22 4.53 -23.57
C ASP A 47 10.05 5.09 -22.75
N ILE A 48 9.39 4.26 -21.96
CA ILE A 48 8.34 4.70 -21.02
C ILE A 48 8.92 5.67 -20.00
N HIS A 49 10.06 5.33 -19.40
CA HIS A 49 10.75 6.19 -18.44
C HIS A 49 11.11 7.54 -19.06
N ASN A 50 11.72 7.54 -20.24
CA ASN A 50 12.08 8.77 -20.94
C ASN A 50 10.85 9.61 -21.30
N GLY A 51 9.76 8.97 -21.72
CA GLY A 51 8.48 9.64 -21.96
C GLY A 51 7.92 10.30 -20.71
N ALA A 52 7.95 9.60 -19.57
CA ALA A 52 7.51 10.15 -18.28
C ALA A 52 8.36 11.36 -17.85
N MET A 53 9.68 11.27 -17.97
CA MET A 53 10.57 12.39 -17.66
C MET A 53 10.30 13.61 -18.55
N ARG A 54 10.09 13.41 -19.85
CA ARG A 54 9.74 14.51 -20.76
C ARG A 54 8.40 15.16 -20.38
N ILE A 55 7.41 14.39 -19.97
CA ILE A 55 6.15 14.95 -19.49
C ILE A 55 6.39 15.85 -18.28
N LEU A 56 7.20 15.42 -17.31
CA LEU A 56 7.51 16.20 -16.11
C LEU A 56 8.30 17.47 -16.40
N GLU A 57 9.23 17.43 -17.37
CA GLU A 57 10.09 18.55 -17.74
C GLU A 57 9.41 19.54 -18.69
N GLU A 58 8.72 19.04 -19.74
CA GLU A 58 8.22 19.86 -20.82
C GLU A 58 6.78 20.33 -20.60
N ILE A 59 5.92 19.44 -20.08
CA ILE A 59 4.49 19.71 -19.85
C ILE A 59 4.25 20.15 -18.41
N GLY A 60 4.74 19.37 -17.42
CA GLY A 60 4.53 19.58 -16.01
C GLY A 60 3.23 18.96 -15.49
N ILE A 61 2.96 19.16 -14.21
CA ILE A 61 1.76 18.68 -13.50
C ILE A 61 1.10 19.84 -12.78
N GLU A 62 -0.22 19.90 -12.81
CA GLU A 62 -0.99 20.89 -12.06
C GLU A 62 -1.18 20.46 -10.59
N PHE A 63 -0.77 21.33 -9.68
CA PHE A 63 -0.95 21.17 -8.23
C PHE A 63 -1.98 22.18 -7.73
N LEU A 64 -3.14 21.68 -7.30
CA LEU A 64 -4.22 22.52 -6.79
C LEU A 64 -3.99 22.99 -5.34
N ASN A 65 -3.12 22.30 -4.60
CA ASN A 65 -2.82 22.65 -3.21
C ASN A 65 -1.72 23.72 -3.14
N PRO A 66 -2.01 24.92 -2.58
CA PRO A 66 -1.04 26.00 -2.47
C PRO A 66 0.17 25.68 -1.58
N GLU A 67 0.03 24.77 -0.61
CA GLU A 67 1.16 24.33 0.21
C GLU A 67 2.12 23.46 -0.60
N ALA A 68 1.60 22.57 -1.45
CA ALA A 68 2.41 21.76 -2.35
C ALA A 68 3.22 22.67 -3.31
N LEU A 69 2.60 23.70 -3.86
CA LEU A 69 3.30 24.68 -4.71
C LEU A 69 4.45 25.39 -3.97
N LYS A 70 4.26 25.74 -2.70
CA LYS A 70 5.33 26.34 -1.88
C LYS A 70 6.50 25.36 -1.66
N ILE A 71 6.19 24.08 -1.42
CA ILE A 71 7.20 23.05 -1.23
C ILE A 71 7.99 22.87 -2.53
N MET A 72 7.32 22.70 -3.66
CA MET A 72 7.94 22.53 -4.97
C MET A 72 8.78 23.76 -5.37
N LYS A 73 8.32 24.96 -5.06
CA LYS A 73 9.09 26.19 -5.28
C LYS A 73 10.38 26.23 -4.45
N ARG A 74 10.32 25.81 -3.18
CA ARG A 74 11.51 25.71 -2.32
C ARG A 74 12.49 24.67 -2.81
N ALA A 75 11.98 23.59 -3.40
CA ALA A 75 12.78 22.52 -4.01
C ALA A 75 13.41 22.92 -5.36
N GLY A 76 13.13 24.14 -5.88
CA GLY A 76 13.74 24.65 -7.11
C GLY A 76 12.98 24.33 -8.38
N CYS A 77 11.77 23.76 -8.29
CA CYS A 77 10.95 23.49 -9.47
C CYS A 77 10.45 24.77 -10.13
N LYS A 78 10.27 24.71 -11.45
CA LYS A 78 9.71 25.82 -12.24
C LYS A 78 8.20 25.82 -12.12
N ILE A 79 7.63 26.92 -11.60
CA ILE A 79 6.19 27.02 -11.38
C ILE A 79 5.61 28.14 -12.23
N SER A 80 4.54 27.81 -12.96
CA SER A 80 3.72 28.77 -13.70
C SER A 80 2.26 28.58 -13.26
N GLU A 81 1.73 29.54 -12.49
CA GLU A 81 0.42 29.44 -11.84
C GLU A 81 0.31 28.20 -10.94
N GLN A 82 -0.38 27.16 -11.38
CA GLN A 82 -0.52 25.86 -10.68
C GLN A 82 0.30 24.76 -11.35
N ASN A 83 0.87 25.01 -12.51
CA ASN A 83 1.67 24.04 -13.25
C ASN A 83 3.11 24.03 -12.73
N VAL A 84 3.59 22.86 -12.37
CA VAL A 84 4.93 22.60 -11.86
C VAL A 84 5.69 21.73 -12.84
N LYS A 85 6.82 22.21 -13.33
CA LYS A 85 7.77 21.46 -14.14
C LYS A 85 8.95 21.05 -13.28
N MET A 86 9.33 19.79 -13.40
CA MET A 86 10.39 19.15 -12.63
C MET A 86 11.48 18.67 -13.57
N ASP A 87 12.71 19.14 -13.36
CA ASP A 87 13.83 18.68 -14.15
C ASP A 87 14.15 17.20 -13.84
N ARG A 88 14.60 16.43 -14.83
CA ARG A 88 14.91 15.00 -14.70
C ARG A 88 15.85 14.70 -13.53
N GLU A 89 16.92 15.48 -13.38
CA GLU A 89 17.90 15.31 -12.33
C GLU A 89 17.25 15.41 -10.93
N PHE A 90 16.39 16.40 -10.74
CA PHE A 90 15.63 16.56 -9.50
C PHE A 90 14.73 15.36 -9.22
N VAL A 91 14.00 14.87 -10.22
CA VAL A 91 13.10 13.71 -10.07
C VAL A 91 13.92 12.48 -9.69
N MET A 92 15.03 12.22 -10.37
CA MET A 92 15.90 11.07 -10.10
C MET A 92 16.54 11.15 -8.71
N GLU A 93 16.95 12.34 -8.27
CA GLU A 93 17.45 12.56 -6.92
C GLU A 93 16.37 12.23 -5.87
N MET A 94 15.15 12.73 -6.04
CA MET A 94 14.05 12.43 -5.11
C MET A 94 13.71 10.95 -5.06
N ILE A 95 13.70 10.26 -6.19
CA ILE A 95 13.48 8.81 -6.27
C ILE A 95 14.58 8.05 -5.52
N SER A 96 15.83 8.50 -5.59
CA SER A 96 16.95 7.82 -4.93
C SER A 96 16.84 7.77 -3.41
N PHE A 97 16.06 8.65 -2.80
CA PHE A 97 15.78 8.60 -1.35
C PHE A 97 14.73 7.55 -0.97
N ALA A 98 13.99 6.98 -1.93
CA ALA A 98 13.03 5.93 -1.65
C ALA A 98 13.77 4.62 -1.32
N PRO A 99 13.50 3.97 -0.17
CA PRO A 99 14.14 2.72 0.16
C PRO A 99 13.62 1.58 -0.74
N GLU A 100 14.51 0.69 -1.16
CA GLU A 100 14.13 -0.51 -1.94
C GLU A 100 13.23 -1.47 -1.16
N THR A 101 13.38 -1.48 0.16
CA THR A 101 12.59 -2.33 1.06
C THR A 101 12.19 -1.55 2.29
N PHE A 102 10.97 -1.78 2.77
CA PHE A 102 10.49 -1.23 4.05
C PHE A 102 9.51 -2.19 4.72
N GLU A 103 9.26 -1.99 6.02
CA GLU A 103 8.33 -2.81 6.78
C GLU A 103 7.07 -2.03 7.13
N ILE A 104 5.91 -2.66 6.95
CA ILE A 104 4.66 -2.21 7.56
C ILE A 104 4.52 -2.92 8.90
N THR A 105 4.39 -2.15 9.98
CA THR A 105 4.14 -2.67 11.31
C THR A 105 2.64 -2.68 11.59
N PRO A 106 1.98 -3.84 11.60
CA PRO A 106 0.56 -3.96 11.92
C PRO A 106 0.32 -3.80 13.43
N ARG A 107 -0.95 -3.83 13.84
CA ARG A 107 -1.34 -3.78 15.25
C ARG A 107 -0.71 -4.90 16.09
N ASN A 108 -0.59 -6.10 15.52
CA ASN A 108 0.23 -7.16 16.09
C ASN A 108 1.66 -7.04 15.56
N HIS A 109 2.57 -6.56 16.38
CA HIS A 109 3.97 -6.31 16.02
C HIS A 109 4.76 -7.56 15.62
N GLU A 110 4.26 -8.75 15.95
CA GLU A 110 4.88 -10.02 15.54
C GLU A 110 4.64 -10.32 14.04
N HIS A 111 3.60 -9.69 13.46
CA HIS A 111 3.19 -9.91 12.08
C HIS A 111 3.66 -8.77 11.15
N LYS A 112 4.89 -8.34 11.29
CA LYS A 112 5.47 -7.34 10.38
C LYS A 112 5.47 -7.83 8.93
N VAL A 113 5.15 -6.94 8.02
CA VAL A 113 5.07 -7.23 6.60
C VAL A 113 6.18 -6.47 5.86
N PRO A 114 7.25 -7.12 5.45
CA PRO A 114 8.26 -6.51 4.60
C PRO A 114 7.73 -6.35 3.18
N LEU A 115 7.91 -5.16 2.62
CA LEU A 115 7.61 -4.82 1.24
C LEU A 115 8.91 -4.65 0.47
N GLY A 116 8.94 -5.17 -0.74
CA GLY A 116 10.11 -5.13 -1.62
C GLY A 116 10.87 -6.45 -1.70
N GLY A 117 11.84 -6.50 -2.60
CA GLY A 117 12.58 -7.71 -2.94
C GLY A 117 11.65 -8.83 -3.44
N LYS A 118 11.84 -10.04 -2.95
CA LYS A 118 11.04 -11.22 -3.32
C LYS A 118 9.85 -11.48 -2.38
N ASN A 119 9.52 -10.58 -1.48
CA ASN A 119 8.42 -10.75 -0.55
C ASN A 119 7.08 -10.46 -1.23
N ILE A 120 6.07 -11.27 -0.92
CA ILE A 120 4.69 -11.07 -1.39
C ILE A 120 3.86 -10.59 -0.21
N ALA A 121 3.26 -9.41 -0.34
CA ALA A 121 2.36 -8.85 0.66
C ALA A 121 0.92 -8.85 0.14
N PHE A 122 0.00 -9.42 0.93
CA PHE A 122 -1.44 -9.34 0.66
C PHE A 122 -2.02 -8.24 1.53
N LEU A 123 -2.56 -7.21 0.90
CA LEU A 123 -3.20 -6.08 1.57
C LEU A 123 -4.68 -6.05 1.19
N ASN A 124 -5.54 -5.76 2.17
CA ASN A 124 -6.96 -5.52 1.91
C ASN A 124 -7.16 -4.06 1.50
N VAL A 125 -8.04 -3.87 0.54
CA VAL A 125 -8.49 -2.56 0.07
C VAL A 125 -9.88 -2.30 0.62
#